data_2fb83de80525b9e7df6854faf2ef97f8
#
_entry.id   2fb83de80525b9e7df6854faf2ef97f8
#
_cell.length_a   1.000
_cell.length_b   1.000
_cell.length_c   1.000
_cell.angle_alpha   90.00
_cell.angle_beta   90.00
_cell.angle_gamma   90.00
#
_symmetry.space_group_name_H-M   'P 1'
#
loop_
_entity.id
_entity.type
_entity.pdbx_description
1 polymer ?
#
loop_
_entity_poly.entity_id
_entity_poly.type
_entity_poly.pdbx_seq_one_letter_code
_entity_poly.pdbx_strand_id
1 'polypeptide(L)'
;MKLNQILTIKATLRCASGLHIGGGYAEMHIGGIDNAVVRNPLTQRPYIPGSSIKGKIRSLLEWRSGAVRSAPLGWSDFINAGESESVLMILKLFGVAGSDQLTNEQAARIGPARLSFWDCEMSDGWMK
;
A
#
# COMPACT_ATOMS: atom_id res chain seq x y z
N MET A 1 -24.39 -0.09 4.02
CA MET A 1 -23.54 0.27 2.85
C MET A 1 -23.70 -0.81 1.81
N LYS A 2 -23.80 -0.46 0.51
CA LYS A 2 -23.98 -1.41 -0.58
C LYS A 2 -22.84 -1.22 -1.59
N LEU A 3 -22.20 -2.32 -2.01
CA LEU A 3 -21.22 -2.31 -3.10
C LEU A 3 -22.01 -2.19 -4.43
N ASN A 4 -21.82 -1.10 -5.16
CA ASN A 4 -22.53 -0.86 -6.41
C ASN A 4 -21.72 -1.27 -7.63
N GLN A 5 -20.39 -1.09 -7.59
CA GLN A 5 -19.51 -1.33 -8.73
C GLN A 5 -18.09 -1.61 -8.28
N ILE A 6 -17.40 -2.45 -9.04
CA ILE A 6 -15.94 -2.66 -8.94
C ILE A 6 -15.34 -2.19 -10.27
N LEU A 7 -14.36 -1.29 -10.17
CA LEU A 7 -13.56 -0.85 -11.31
C LEU A 7 -12.19 -1.53 -11.23
N THR A 8 -11.76 -2.12 -12.34
CA THR A 8 -10.44 -2.74 -12.46
C THR A 8 -9.54 -1.88 -13.33
N ILE A 9 -8.40 -1.47 -12.81
CA ILE A 9 -7.35 -0.79 -13.55
C ILE A 9 -6.22 -1.80 -13.78
N LYS A 10 -5.90 -2.05 -15.05
CA LYS A 10 -4.75 -2.89 -15.44
C LYS A 10 -3.66 -1.99 -15.99
N ALA A 11 -2.44 -2.16 -15.49
CA ALA A 11 -1.28 -1.38 -15.91
C ALA A 11 -0.02 -2.25 -15.92
N THR A 12 1.00 -1.81 -16.65
CA THR A 12 2.33 -2.42 -16.63
C THR A 12 3.27 -1.51 -15.85
N LEU A 13 3.90 -2.06 -14.81
CA LEU A 13 4.93 -1.37 -14.06
C LEU A 13 6.28 -1.66 -14.70
N ARG A 14 6.97 -0.59 -15.14
CA ARG A 14 8.31 -0.69 -15.73
C ARG A 14 9.34 -0.13 -14.76
N CYS A 15 10.29 -0.97 -14.34
CA CYS A 15 11.40 -0.52 -13.53
C CYS A 15 12.38 0.28 -14.40
N ALA A 16 12.64 1.54 -14.03
CA ALA A 16 13.60 2.40 -14.71
C ALA A 16 15.02 2.25 -14.15
N SER A 17 15.16 1.64 -12.98
CA SER A 17 16.42 1.32 -12.32
C SER A 17 16.28 -0.02 -11.60
N GLY A 18 17.37 -0.53 -11.00
CA GLY A 18 17.31 -1.72 -10.17
C GLY A 18 16.27 -1.56 -9.04
N LEU A 19 15.45 -2.59 -8.83
CA LEU A 19 14.46 -2.66 -7.76
C LEU A 19 14.79 -3.84 -6.86
N HIS A 20 14.78 -3.59 -5.55
CA HIS A 20 14.92 -4.60 -4.53
C HIS A 20 13.82 -4.45 -3.48
N ILE A 21 13.11 -5.53 -3.21
CA ILE A 21 12.14 -5.63 -2.11
C ILE A 21 12.57 -6.81 -1.26
N GLY A 22 12.91 -6.57 0.01
CA GLY A 22 13.35 -7.61 0.92
C GLY A 22 12.23 -8.59 1.30
N GLY A 23 12.57 -9.86 1.43
CA GLY A 23 11.65 -10.94 1.81
C GLY A 23 11.28 -10.99 3.29
N GLY A 24 11.86 -10.11 4.11
CA GLY A 24 11.68 -10.11 5.57
C GLY A 24 12.61 -11.09 6.28
N TYR A 25 12.51 -11.11 7.62
CA TYR A 25 13.40 -11.90 8.48
C TYR A 25 13.17 -13.42 8.47
N ALA A 26 12.16 -13.90 7.75
CA ALA A 26 11.77 -15.32 7.78
C ALA A 26 12.80 -16.28 7.15
N GLU A 27 13.80 -15.78 6.45
CA GLU A 27 14.86 -16.57 5.79
C GLU A 27 16.26 -16.35 6.35
N MET A 28 16.39 -15.86 7.58
CA MET A 28 17.71 -15.78 8.25
C MET A 28 18.17 -17.18 8.66
N HIS A 29 18.70 -17.93 7.73
CA HIS A 29 19.52 -19.11 8.02
C HIS A 29 20.97 -18.68 8.31
N ILE A 30 21.63 -19.34 9.26
CA ILE A 30 23.06 -19.15 9.51
C ILE A 30 23.82 -19.43 8.19
N GLY A 31 24.45 -18.40 7.61
CA GLY A 31 25.10 -18.48 6.30
C GLY A 31 24.21 -18.13 5.12
N GLY A 32 22.98 -17.67 5.34
CA GLY A 32 22.07 -17.20 4.28
C GLY A 32 22.44 -15.81 3.74
N ILE A 33 21.79 -15.41 2.66
CA ILE A 33 21.95 -14.08 2.04
C ILE A 33 21.24 -13.06 2.94
N ASP A 34 22.01 -12.12 3.51
CA ASP A 34 21.42 -10.96 4.18
C ASP A 34 20.56 -10.17 3.20
N ASN A 35 19.26 -10.02 3.49
CA ASN A 35 18.34 -9.26 2.68
C ASN A 35 17.98 -9.90 1.32
N ALA A 36 17.49 -11.14 1.34
CA ALA A 36 17.00 -11.83 0.15
C ALA A 36 15.82 -11.10 -0.51
N VAL A 37 15.75 -11.13 -1.83
CA VAL A 37 14.62 -10.57 -2.60
C VAL A 37 13.36 -11.39 -2.34
N VAL A 38 12.22 -10.72 -2.13
CA VAL A 38 10.92 -11.38 -1.97
C VAL A 38 10.58 -12.21 -3.21
N ARG A 39 10.17 -13.46 -3.00
CA ARG A 39 9.82 -14.42 -4.04
C ARG A 39 8.46 -15.04 -3.77
N ASN A 40 7.74 -15.32 -4.84
CA ASN A 40 6.50 -16.09 -4.75
C ASN A 40 6.84 -17.52 -4.26
N PRO A 41 6.23 -18.01 -3.19
CA PRO A 41 6.59 -19.30 -2.59
C PRO A 41 6.33 -20.51 -3.52
N LEU A 42 5.40 -20.37 -4.47
CA LEU A 42 5.08 -21.44 -5.40
C LEU A 42 5.98 -21.43 -6.64
N THR A 43 6.22 -20.26 -7.22
CA THR A 43 6.97 -20.14 -8.48
C THR A 43 8.45 -19.84 -8.27
N GLN A 44 8.85 -19.44 -7.05
CA GLN A 44 10.20 -18.97 -6.70
C GLN A 44 10.66 -17.75 -7.51
N ARG A 45 9.74 -17.10 -8.24
CA ARG A 45 10.05 -15.91 -9.05
C ARG A 45 9.96 -14.66 -8.18
N PRO A 46 10.82 -13.66 -8.40
CA PRO A 46 10.67 -12.34 -7.79
C PRO A 46 9.34 -11.72 -8.22
N TYR A 47 8.70 -11.00 -7.32
CA TYR A 47 7.48 -10.26 -7.61
C TYR A 47 7.43 -8.98 -6.77
N ILE A 48 6.52 -8.08 -7.09
CA ILE A 48 6.27 -6.89 -6.28
C ILE A 48 4.96 -7.10 -5.53
N PRO A 49 4.98 -7.23 -4.19
CA PRO A 49 3.76 -7.36 -3.42
C PRO A 49 2.82 -6.18 -3.62
N GLY A 50 1.54 -6.44 -3.83
CA GLY A 50 0.51 -5.41 -3.95
C GLY A 50 0.44 -4.52 -2.71
N SER A 51 0.74 -5.05 -1.53
CA SER A 51 0.86 -4.29 -0.29
C SER A 51 1.99 -3.24 -0.34
N SER A 52 3.13 -3.58 -0.96
CA SER A 52 4.26 -2.66 -1.14
C SER A 52 3.89 -1.51 -2.09
N ILE A 53 3.20 -1.81 -3.19
CA ILE A 53 2.70 -0.80 -4.13
C ILE A 53 1.68 0.09 -3.42
N LYS A 54 0.71 -0.51 -2.73
CA LYS A 54 -0.31 0.22 -1.96
C LYS A 54 0.34 1.17 -0.96
N GLY A 55 1.28 0.68 -0.16
CA GLY A 55 1.98 1.47 0.85
C GLY A 55 2.78 2.62 0.24
N LYS A 56 3.49 2.38 -0.87
CA LYS A 56 4.27 3.42 -1.54
C LYS A 56 3.40 4.50 -2.15
N ILE A 57 2.31 4.14 -2.83
CA ILE A 57 1.37 5.10 -3.42
C ILE A 57 0.70 5.92 -2.32
N ARG A 58 0.25 5.27 -1.24
CA ARG A 58 -0.30 5.95 -0.07
C ARG A 58 0.68 6.99 0.47
N SER A 59 1.90 6.58 0.78
CA SER A 59 2.94 7.48 1.30
C SER A 59 3.18 8.70 0.41
N LEU A 60 3.26 8.50 -0.92
CA LEU A 60 3.44 9.61 -1.86
C LEU A 60 2.26 10.59 -1.86
N LEU A 61 1.04 10.09 -1.76
CA LEU A 61 -0.17 10.94 -1.67
C LEU A 61 -0.24 11.68 -0.34
N GLU A 62 0.14 11.03 0.75
CA GLU A 62 0.25 11.65 2.08
C GLU A 62 1.27 12.79 2.06
N TRP A 63 2.44 12.59 1.49
CA TRP A 63 3.44 13.64 1.31
C TRP A 63 2.92 14.81 0.47
N ARG A 64 2.24 14.48 -0.63
CA ARG A 64 1.65 15.50 -1.52
C ARG A 64 0.56 16.31 -0.82
N SER A 65 -0.16 15.73 0.13
CA SER A 65 -1.20 16.45 0.90
C SER A 65 -0.62 17.52 1.84
N GLY A 66 0.68 17.41 2.20
CA GLY A 66 1.34 18.29 3.16
C GLY A 66 0.92 18.08 4.62
N ALA A 67 0.04 17.11 4.89
CA ALA A 67 -0.50 16.85 6.23
C ALA A 67 0.28 15.77 6.99
N VAL A 68 1.17 15.04 6.32
CA VAL A 68 1.93 13.94 6.95
C VAL A 68 2.90 14.45 8.00
N ARG A 69 3.01 13.71 9.11
CA ARG A 69 3.93 13.94 10.22
C ARG A 69 4.85 12.73 10.41
N SER A 70 4.91 12.18 11.61
CA SER A 70 5.76 11.03 11.96
C SER A 70 5.13 9.67 11.70
N ALA A 71 3.84 9.62 11.45
CA ALA A 71 3.07 8.40 11.24
C ALA A 71 2.16 8.53 10.01
N PRO A 72 1.65 7.42 9.46
CA PRO A 72 0.64 7.46 8.41
C PRO A 72 -0.60 8.26 8.85
N LEU A 73 -1.21 8.98 7.90
CA LEU A 73 -2.37 9.84 8.18
C LEU A 73 -3.52 9.06 8.82
N GLY A 74 -4.06 9.63 9.89
CA GLY A 74 -5.23 9.15 10.59
C GLY A 74 -6.35 10.21 10.65
N TRP A 75 -7.41 9.90 11.41
CA TRP A 75 -8.53 10.82 11.57
C TRP A 75 -8.11 12.15 12.23
N SER A 76 -7.22 12.11 13.21
CA SER A 76 -6.70 13.31 13.88
C SER A 76 -6.01 14.26 12.90
N ASP A 77 -5.27 13.72 11.94
CA ASP A 77 -4.58 14.53 10.93
C ASP A 77 -5.58 15.19 9.97
N PHE A 78 -6.68 14.52 9.64
CA PHE A 78 -7.77 15.10 8.87
C PHE A 78 -8.37 16.33 9.58
N ILE A 79 -8.65 16.22 10.89
CA ILE A 79 -9.16 17.35 11.68
C ILE A 79 -8.13 18.47 11.78
N ASN A 80 -6.87 18.13 12.09
CA ASN A 80 -5.77 19.11 12.19
C ASN A 80 -5.46 19.83 10.88
N ALA A 81 -5.75 19.19 9.76
CA ALA A 81 -5.60 19.79 8.42
C ALA A 81 -6.84 20.62 8.00
N GLY A 82 -7.71 21.00 8.93
CA GLY A 82 -8.93 21.78 8.67
C GLY A 82 -9.94 21.03 7.83
N GLU A 83 -10.10 19.74 8.07
CA GLU A 83 -10.99 18.81 7.32
C GLU A 83 -10.68 18.76 5.82
N SER A 84 -9.40 18.78 5.49
CA SER A 84 -8.92 18.75 4.09
C SER A 84 -9.51 17.59 3.30
N GLU A 85 -10.14 17.91 2.15
CA GLU A 85 -10.73 16.91 1.27
C GLU A 85 -9.69 15.91 0.74
N SER A 86 -8.46 16.37 0.47
CA SER A 86 -7.37 15.51 0.01
C SER A 86 -7.00 14.46 1.07
N VAL A 87 -6.93 14.83 2.35
CA VAL A 87 -6.68 13.90 3.45
C VAL A 87 -7.84 12.91 3.58
N LEU A 88 -9.08 13.39 3.58
CA LEU A 88 -10.26 12.53 3.64
C LEU A 88 -10.31 11.52 2.48
N MET A 89 -9.93 11.95 1.28
CA MET A 89 -9.86 11.08 0.11
C MET A 89 -8.83 9.95 0.32
N ILE A 90 -7.65 10.27 0.85
CA ILE A 90 -6.62 9.26 1.17
C ILE A 90 -7.16 8.23 2.17
N LEU A 91 -7.80 8.70 3.26
CA LEU A 91 -8.40 7.82 4.26
C LEU A 91 -9.50 6.92 3.68
N LYS A 92 -10.35 7.45 2.79
CA LYS A 92 -11.39 6.66 2.10
C LYS A 92 -10.83 5.63 1.13
N LEU A 93 -9.75 5.95 0.42
CA LEU A 93 -9.16 5.06 -0.58
C LEU A 93 -8.33 3.95 0.07
N PHE A 94 -7.49 4.30 1.04
CA PHE A 94 -6.49 3.39 1.60
C PHE A 94 -6.89 2.81 2.96
N GLY A 95 -7.85 3.41 3.63
CA GLY A 95 -8.25 3.10 5.00
C GLY A 95 -7.42 3.85 6.04
N VAL A 96 -7.76 3.67 7.30
CA VAL A 96 -7.00 4.16 8.46
C VAL A 96 -6.23 3.03 9.11
N ALA A 97 -5.21 3.35 9.91
CA ALA A 97 -4.49 2.34 10.68
C ALA A 97 -5.43 1.66 11.69
N GLY A 98 -5.24 0.35 11.91
CA GLY A 98 -6.08 -0.40 12.85
C GLY A 98 -5.92 0.05 14.32
N SER A 99 -4.89 0.84 14.62
CA SER A 99 -4.67 1.49 15.92
C SER A 99 -5.55 2.73 16.15
N ASP A 100 -6.15 3.29 15.08
CA ASP A 100 -7.01 4.45 15.19
C ASP A 100 -8.37 4.05 15.78
N GLN A 101 -8.64 4.52 16.98
CA GLN A 101 -9.94 4.34 17.63
C GLN A 101 -10.95 5.35 17.06
N LEU A 102 -11.65 4.93 16.00
CA LEU A 102 -12.69 5.74 15.38
C LEU A 102 -14.02 5.57 16.11
N THR A 103 -14.79 6.66 16.26
CA THR A 103 -16.20 6.56 16.63
C THR A 103 -17.01 5.95 15.48
N ASN A 104 -18.22 5.47 15.78
CA ASN A 104 -19.12 4.91 14.77
C ASN A 104 -19.43 5.93 13.65
N GLU A 105 -19.55 7.20 13.96
CA GLU A 105 -19.80 8.27 13.00
C GLU A 105 -18.59 8.51 12.10
N GLN A 106 -17.38 8.54 12.67
CA GLN A 106 -16.14 8.69 11.95
C GLN A 106 -15.90 7.50 11.00
N ALA A 107 -16.10 6.29 11.51
CA ALA A 107 -16.02 5.08 10.72
C ALA A 107 -17.04 5.07 9.56
N ALA A 108 -18.26 5.53 9.80
CA ALA A 108 -19.28 5.65 8.76
C ALA A 108 -18.94 6.70 7.71
N ARG A 109 -18.28 7.81 8.09
CA ARG A 109 -17.84 8.88 7.18
C ARG A 109 -16.71 8.42 6.24
N ILE A 110 -15.77 7.62 6.74
CA ILE A 110 -14.65 7.06 5.95
C ILE A 110 -15.13 5.86 5.13
N GLY A 111 -15.81 4.93 5.78
CA GLY A 111 -16.18 3.63 5.22
C GLY A 111 -14.99 2.68 5.08
N PRO A 112 -15.19 1.49 4.47
CA PRO A 112 -14.11 0.55 4.20
C PRO A 112 -13.15 1.08 3.14
N ALA A 113 -11.88 0.65 3.21
CA ALA A 113 -10.88 0.96 2.19
C ALA A 113 -11.38 0.52 0.80
N ARG A 114 -11.22 1.41 -0.18
CA ARG A 114 -11.80 1.23 -1.53
C ARG A 114 -10.82 0.67 -2.54
N LEU A 115 -9.53 0.66 -2.24
CA LEU A 115 -8.48 0.18 -3.14
C LEU A 115 -7.97 -1.19 -2.68
N SER A 116 -7.93 -2.12 -3.63
CA SER A 116 -7.21 -3.39 -3.53
C SER A 116 -6.09 -3.40 -4.55
N PHE A 117 -4.90 -3.84 -4.16
CA PHE A 117 -3.74 -3.95 -5.03
C PHE A 117 -3.35 -5.40 -5.14
N TRP A 118 -3.17 -5.86 -6.36
CA TRP A 118 -2.70 -7.21 -6.63
C TRP A 118 -1.19 -7.23 -6.77
N ASP A 119 -0.61 -8.39 -6.53
CA ASP A 119 0.81 -8.61 -6.72
C ASP A 119 1.18 -8.44 -8.19
N CYS A 120 2.33 -7.83 -8.45
CA CYS A 120 2.87 -7.68 -9.80
C CYS A 120 3.90 -8.79 -10.04
N GLU A 121 3.53 -9.75 -10.84
CA GLU A 121 4.45 -10.78 -11.30
C GLU A 121 5.36 -10.27 -12.43
N MET A 122 6.53 -10.90 -12.56
CA MET A 122 7.44 -10.61 -13.63
C MET A 122 6.83 -11.06 -14.96
N SER A 123 6.91 -10.23 -16.00
CA SER A 123 6.44 -10.61 -17.33
C SER A 123 7.34 -11.68 -17.97
N ASP A 124 6.77 -12.57 -18.77
CA ASP A 124 7.47 -13.71 -19.37
C ASP A 124 8.65 -13.31 -20.28
N GLY A 125 8.67 -12.08 -20.81
CA GLY A 125 9.74 -11.55 -21.65
C GLY A 125 11.08 -11.30 -20.93
N TRP A 126 11.13 -11.37 -19.60
CA TRP A 126 12.35 -11.17 -18.79
C TRP A 126 13.03 -12.48 -18.38
N MET A 127 12.54 -13.61 -18.85
CA MET A 127 13.05 -14.95 -18.52
C MET A 127 13.97 -15.52 -19.60
N LYS A 128 14.76 -14.66 -20.23
CA LYS A 128 15.81 -15.10 -21.16
C LYS A 128 17.15 -15.13 -20.48
#